data_566945799742b758c9da7046a8644785
#
_entry.id   566945799742b758c9da7046a8644785
#
_cell.length_a   1.000
_cell.length_b   1.000
_cell.length_c   1.000
_cell.angle_alpha   90.00
_cell.angle_beta   90.00
_cell.angle_gamma   90.00
#
_symmetry.space_group_name_H-M   'P 1'
#
loop_
_entity.id
_entity.type
_entity.pdbx_description
1 polymer ?
#
loop_
_entity_poly.entity_id
_entity_poly.type
_entity_poly.pdbx_seq_one_letter_code
_entity_poly.pdbx_strand_id
1 'polypeptide(L)'
;MEKIALIGLTPKSVSLAMALENAKLKNTKIIGMDXRRNVTNQVKKLKLISNITXSYSNAVTDANLVIIDVPISSMKDTLQGISNGXSEISVVVDLCSSKSLAIXLAXEILPNKXNFIGGHPLIKNXPESIEEANSALFQGSIFCLTPXPKADPSAVKLVTGLAEXXGSNTMFIDAXEHDSFMSAVEYLPILXSASFVSATTKSSSWRDMHKLTTSNYTNLSKLSDTDPREXEAILLSNSEEMVMWIDSIIAELFKYRENISAKSDELFESLVXSWEEHAKWEANAVXTKXXDPTLPGQGSYIASSFFGEYLTNRYKSSKQNXKENDXEEWKXKGRGLRS
;
A
#
# COMPACT_ATOMS: atom_id res chain seq x y z
N MET A 1 10.37 -20.56 -28.44
CA MET A 1 9.57 -19.33 -28.25
C MET A 1 9.08 -19.32 -26.80
N GLU A 2 9.44 -18.32 -26.06
CA GLU A 2 9.02 -18.23 -24.64
C GLU A 2 7.57 -17.76 -24.57
N LYS A 3 6.83 -18.32 -23.62
CA LYS A 3 5.41 -18.03 -23.44
C LYS A 3 5.18 -17.45 -22.03
N ILE A 4 4.51 -16.30 -21.97
CA ILE A 4 4.07 -15.65 -20.75
C ILE A 4 2.53 -15.72 -20.70
N ALA A 5 1.97 -16.30 -19.65
CA ALA A 5 0.53 -16.33 -19.41
C ALA A 5 0.16 -15.24 -18.40
N LEU A 6 -0.79 -14.37 -18.76
CA LEU A 6 -1.38 -13.38 -17.87
C LEU A 6 -2.77 -13.87 -17.43
N ILE A 7 -2.93 -14.17 -16.16
CA ILE A 7 -4.18 -14.69 -15.58
C ILE A 7 -4.85 -13.55 -14.81
N GLY A 8 -5.99 -13.09 -15.31
CA GLY A 8 -6.64 -11.88 -14.85
C GLY A 8 -6.18 -10.66 -15.66
N LEU A 9 -7.10 -10.13 -16.47
CA LEU A 9 -6.81 -8.97 -17.32
C LEU A 9 -7.35 -7.71 -16.66
N THR A 10 -6.59 -7.21 -15.68
CA THR A 10 -6.86 -5.95 -14.99
C THR A 10 -6.12 -4.80 -15.70
N PRO A 11 -6.44 -3.54 -15.40
CA PRO A 11 -5.64 -2.42 -15.94
C PRO A 11 -4.15 -2.54 -15.58
N LYS A 12 -3.81 -3.09 -14.42
CA LYS A 12 -2.44 -3.32 -13.96
C LYS A 12 -1.74 -4.37 -14.83
N SER A 13 -2.35 -5.55 -15.04
CA SER A 13 -1.74 -6.61 -15.85
C SER A 13 -1.67 -6.23 -17.33
N VAL A 14 -2.62 -5.45 -17.85
CA VAL A 14 -2.57 -4.92 -19.23
C VAL A 14 -1.41 -3.91 -19.35
N SER A 15 -1.21 -3.06 -18.35
CA SER A 15 -0.05 -2.15 -18.30
C SER A 15 1.26 -2.93 -18.30
N LEU A 16 1.30 -4.06 -17.58
CA LEU A 16 2.46 -4.95 -17.56
C LEU A 16 2.71 -5.53 -18.96
N ALA A 17 1.65 -5.99 -19.65
CA ALA A 17 1.77 -6.48 -21.03
C ALA A 17 2.34 -5.40 -21.97
N MET A 18 1.87 -4.15 -21.83
CA MET A 18 2.40 -3.00 -22.58
C MET A 18 3.89 -2.77 -22.31
N ALA A 19 4.30 -2.85 -21.04
CA ALA A 19 5.70 -2.66 -20.65
C ALA A 19 6.59 -3.76 -21.24
N LEU A 20 6.13 -5.01 -21.20
CA LEU A 20 6.84 -6.16 -21.78
C LEU A 20 6.95 -6.07 -23.31
N GLU A 21 5.88 -5.63 -23.97
CA GLU A 21 5.89 -5.42 -25.43
C GLU A 21 6.88 -4.31 -25.82
N ASN A 22 6.91 -3.21 -25.05
CA ASN A 22 7.86 -2.11 -25.27
C ASN A 22 9.32 -2.55 -25.05
N ALA A 23 9.55 -3.52 -24.17
CA ALA A 23 10.88 -4.10 -23.95
C ALA A 23 11.37 -4.96 -25.12
N LYS A 24 10.49 -5.26 -26.09
CA LYS A 24 10.79 -6.00 -27.34
C LYS A 24 11.50 -7.33 -27.06
N LEU A 25 10.97 -8.10 -26.11
CA LEU A 25 11.55 -9.42 -25.77
C LEU A 25 11.51 -10.33 -27.00
N LYS A 26 12.70 -10.74 -27.44
CA LYS A 26 12.84 -11.61 -28.64
C LYS A 26 12.16 -12.95 -28.41
N ASN A 27 11.38 -13.41 -29.37
CA ASN A 27 10.72 -14.73 -29.38
C ASN A 27 9.80 -14.96 -28.17
N THR A 28 9.17 -13.89 -27.63
CA THR A 28 8.23 -13.99 -26.51
C THR A 28 6.80 -13.81 -27.00
N LYS A 29 5.89 -14.62 -26.48
CA LYS A 29 4.45 -14.57 -26.79
C LYS A 29 3.67 -14.38 -25.47
N ILE A 30 2.78 -13.40 -25.44
CA ILE A 30 1.90 -13.15 -24.29
C ILE A 30 0.51 -13.73 -24.59
N ILE A 31 -0.01 -14.55 -23.65
CA ILE A 31 -1.37 -15.12 -23.73
C ILE A 31 -2.14 -14.58 -22.52
N GLY A 32 -3.28 -13.94 -22.77
CA GLY A 32 -4.16 -13.43 -21.72
C GLY A 32 -5.30 -14.39 -21.40
N MET A 33 -5.70 -14.44 -20.15
CA MET A 33 -6.86 -15.23 -19.69
C MET A 33 -7.71 -14.38 -18.74
N ASP A 34 -9.01 -14.33 -19.05
CA ASP A 34 -10.02 -13.71 -18.18
C ASP A 34 -11.40 -14.27 -18.51
N UNK A 35 -12.05 -14.47 -17.55
CA UNK A 35 -13.20 -14.93 -17.64
C UNK A 35 -14.16 -14.10 -18.13
N ARG A 36 -14.13 -12.72 -17.82
CA ARG A 36 -15.07 -11.61 -18.11
C ARG A 36 -15.02 -11.25 -19.60
N ARG A 37 -16.06 -11.55 -20.34
CA ARG A 37 -16.10 -11.31 -21.81
C ARG A 37 -15.96 -9.83 -22.19
N ASN A 38 -16.51 -8.93 -21.39
CA ASN A 38 -16.37 -7.48 -21.62
C ASN A 38 -14.89 -7.08 -21.57
N VAL A 39 -14.16 -7.57 -20.57
CA VAL A 39 -12.71 -7.31 -20.38
C VAL A 39 -11.91 -7.89 -21.56
N THR A 40 -12.14 -9.15 -21.90
CA THR A 40 -11.41 -9.80 -23.02
C THR A 40 -11.66 -9.04 -24.34
N ASN A 41 -12.88 -8.54 -24.56
CA ASN A 41 -13.21 -7.76 -25.77
C ASN A 41 -12.50 -6.39 -25.79
N GLN A 42 -12.39 -5.73 -24.62
CA GLN A 42 -11.63 -4.46 -24.51
C GLN A 42 -10.16 -4.69 -24.81
N VAL A 43 -9.56 -5.70 -24.18
CA VAL A 43 -8.12 -5.99 -24.34
C VAL A 43 -7.80 -6.43 -25.78
N LYS A 44 -8.69 -7.20 -26.45
CA LYS A 44 -8.52 -7.59 -27.86
C LYS A 44 -8.39 -6.37 -28.79
N LYS A 45 -9.12 -5.29 -28.51
CA LYS A 45 -9.06 -4.05 -29.32
C LYS A 45 -7.67 -3.40 -29.28
N LEU A 46 -6.93 -3.58 -28.18
CA LEU A 46 -5.59 -2.99 -28.01
C LEU A 46 -4.53 -3.71 -28.84
N LYS A 47 -4.79 -4.95 -29.27
CA LYS A 47 -3.88 -5.79 -30.10
C LYS A 47 -2.50 -6.02 -29.48
N LEU A 48 -2.42 -5.96 -28.14
CA LEU A 48 -1.17 -6.09 -27.38
C LEU A 48 -0.86 -7.52 -26.96
N ILE A 49 -1.88 -8.34 -26.87
CA ILE A 49 -1.77 -9.72 -26.40
C ILE A 49 -2.04 -10.65 -27.58
N SER A 50 -1.11 -11.54 -27.87
CA SER A 50 -1.11 -12.43 -29.06
C SER A 50 -2.35 -13.30 -29.12
N ASN A 51 -2.86 -13.77 -27.98
CA ASN A 51 -4.06 -14.58 -27.91
C ASN A 51 -4.73 -14.38 -26.55
N ILE A 52 -6.06 -14.42 -26.53
CA ILE A 52 -6.85 -14.27 -25.30
C ILE A 52 -7.82 -15.46 -25.21
N THR A 53 -7.84 -16.17 -24.12
CA THR A 53 -8.62 -17.39 -23.89
C THR A 53 -9.48 -17.28 -22.62
N UNK A 54 -10.35 -17.98 -22.33
CA UNK A 54 -11.08 -18.19 -21.38
C UNK A 54 -10.70 -19.25 -20.64
N SER A 55 -9.82 -20.18 -21.01
CA SER A 55 -9.42 -21.45 -20.39
C SER A 55 -8.09 -21.32 -19.69
N TYR A 56 -8.05 -21.64 -18.39
CA TYR A 56 -6.81 -21.67 -17.61
C TYR A 56 -5.77 -22.58 -18.29
N SER A 57 -6.16 -23.83 -18.60
CA SER A 57 -5.27 -24.81 -19.23
C SER A 57 -4.66 -24.28 -20.52
N ASN A 58 -5.50 -23.73 -21.42
CA ASN A 58 -5.00 -23.15 -22.69
C ASN A 58 -4.02 -22.00 -22.49
N ALA A 59 -4.22 -21.22 -21.43
CA ALA A 59 -3.33 -20.09 -21.10
C ALA A 59 -1.97 -20.61 -20.61
N VAL A 60 -1.94 -21.58 -19.69
CA VAL A 60 -0.71 -21.95 -18.99
C VAL A 60 0.05 -23.12 -19.62
N THR A 61 -0.57 -23.92 -20.49
CA THR A 61 0.16 -25.01 -21.19
C THR A 61 1.40 -24.45 -21.89
N ASP A 62 2.55 -25.03 -21.61
CA ASP A 62 3.87 -24.61 -22.12
C ASP A 62 4.28 -23.17 -21.75
N ALA A 63 3.65 -22.54 -20.74
CA ALA A 63 4.06 -21.23 -20.28
C ALA A 63 5.34 -21.33 -19.44
N ASN A 64 6.33 -20.52 -19.76
CA ASN A 64 7.57 -20.39 -18.96
C ASN A 64 7.31 -19.53 -17.70
N LEU A 65 6.45 -18.51 -17.84
CA LEU A 65 6.09 -17.61 -16.76
C LEU A 65 4.56 -17.42 -16.73
N VAL A 66 3.97 -17.61 -15.58
CA VAL A 66 2.53 -17.38 -15.32
C VAL A 66 2.42 -16.22 -14.33
N ILE A 67 1.78 -15.15 -14.75
CA ILE A 67 1.56 -13.96 -13.92
C ILE A 67 0.08 -13.91 -13.55
N ILE A 68 -0.22 -13.91 -12.25
CA ILE A 68 -1.58 -13.94 -11.73
C ILE A 68 -1.93 -12.55 -11.18
N ASP A 69 -2.95 -11.92 -11.75
CA ASP A 69 -3.44 -10.62 -11.29
C ASP A 69 -4.95 -10.71 -11.06
N VAL A 70 -5.32 -11.38 -9.98
CA VAL A 70 -6.70 -11.57 -9.57
C VAL A 70 -6.87 -11.12 -8.11
N PRO A 71 -8.09 -10.77 -7.67
CA PRO A 71 -8.36 -10.54 -6.24
C PRO A 71 -7.94 -11.75 -5.40
N ILE A 72 -7.51 -11.51 -4.15
CA ILE A 72 -7.11 -12.60 -3.23
C ILE A 72 -8.27 -13.56 -2.97
N SER A 73 -9.49 -13.06 -2.98
CA SER A 73 -10.72 -13.86 -2.85
C SER A 73 -10.87 -14.89 -3.97
N SER A 74 -10.28 -14.65 -5.15
CA SER A 74 -10.32 -15.55 -6.31
C SER A 74 -9.05 -16.39 -6.47
N MET A 75 -8.04 -16.18 -5.61
CA MET A 75 -6.72 -16.80 -5.74
C MET A 75 -6.80 -18.33 -5.71
N LYS A 76 -7.57 -18.89 -4.77
CA LYS A 76 -7.71 -20.34 -4.61
C LYS A 76 -8.21 -21.00 -5.91
N ASP A 77 -9.33 -20.51 -6.42
CA ASP A 77 -9.95 -21.04 -7.64
C ASP A 77 -9.02 -20.88 -8.86
N THR A 78 -8.30 -19.76 -8.92
CA THR A 78 -7.33 -19.49 -9.98
C THR A 78 -6.18 -20.51 -9.95
N LEU A 79 -5.59 -20.73 -8.76
CA LEU A 79 -4.51 -21.71 -8.60
C LEU A 79 -4.96 -23.12 -8.95
N GLN A 80 -6.18 -23.52 -8.54
CA GLN A 80 -6.77 -24.81 -8.93
C GLN A 80 -6.95 -24.90 -10.45
N GLY A 81 -7.43 -23.81 -11.06
CA GLY A 81 -7.64 -23.77 -12.51
C GLY A 81 -6.36 -23.91 -13.33
N ILE A 82 -5.25 -23.35 -12.86
CA ILE A 82 -3.96 -23.41 -13.58
C ILE A 82 -3.15 -24.68 -13.22
N SER A 83 -3.37 -25.31 -12.07
CA SER A 83 -2.52 -26.40 -11.55
C SER A 83 -2.36 -27.56 -12.52
N ASN A 84 -3.43 -27.96 -13.20
CA ASN A 84 -3.44 -29.10 -14.15
C ASN A 84 -2.73 -28.78 -15.49
N GLY A 85 -2.53 -27.55 -15.82
CA GLY A 85 -1.84 -27.12 -17.05
C GLY A 85 -0.41 -26.62 -16.81
N UNK A 86 0.02 -26.27 -15.64
CA UNK A 86 1.16 -25.75 -15.37
C UNK A 86 2.13 -26.75 -15.52
N SER A 87 3.19 -26.54 -16.22
CA SER A 87 4.36 -27.37 -16.32
C SER A 87 5.17 -27.33 -15.02
N GLU A 88 5.85 -28.38 -14.69
CA GLU A 88 6.75 -28.41 -13.50
C GLU A 88 7.85 -27.36 -13.58
N ILE A 89 8.22 -26.92 -14.76
CA ILE A 89 9.25 -25.88 -14.95
C ILE A 89 8.67 -24.46 -15.01
N SER A 90 7.34 -24.31 -15.05
CA SER A 90 6.71 -22.98 -15.10
C SER A 90 6.98 -22.21 -13.81
N VAL A 91 7.39 -20.95 -13.95
CA VAL A 91 7.48 -20.01 -12.82
C VAL A 91 6.14 -19.30 -12.69
N VAL A 92 5.63 -19.17 -11.47
CA VAL A 92 4.36 -18.51 -11.16
C VAL A 92 4.63 -17.31 -10.26
N VAL A 93 4.14 -16.14 -10.64
CA VAL A 93 4.17 -14.93 -9.79
C VAL A 93 2.76 -14.35 -9.69
N ASP A 94 2.34 -14.02 -8.48
CA ASP A 94 1.10 -13.27 -8.28
C ASP A 94 1.40 -11.78 -8.10
N LEU A 95 0.38 -10.94 -8.31
CA LEU A 95 0.50 -9.48 -8.15
C LEU A 95 -0.49 -8.94 -7.09
N CYS A 96 -1.09 -9.80 -6.26
CA CYS A 96 -2.07 -9.39 -5.26
C CYS A 96 -1.40 -8.74 -4.04
N SER A 97 -2.19 -8.09 -3.21
CA SER A 97 -1.70 -7.32 -2.07
C SER A 97 -1.52 -8.14 -0.78
N SER A 98 -2.03 -9.38 -0.70
CA SER A 98 -1.84 -10.25 0.47
C SER A 98 -0.88 -11.39 0.09
N LYS A 99 0.27 -11.45 0.74
CA LYS A 99 1.33 -12.40 0.39
C LYS A 99 1.25 -13.72 1.16
N SER A 100 0.98 -13.66 2.46
CA SER A 100 0.93 -14.86 3.32
C SER A 100 -0.14 -15.84 2.84
N LEU A 101 -1.34 -15.34 2.55
CA LEU A 101 -2.45 -16.18 2.07
C LEU A 101 -2.14 -16.71 0.65
N ALA A 102 -1.63 -15.89 -0.25
CA ALA A 102 -1.27 -16.32 -1.62
C ALA A 102 -0.23 -17.45 -1.58
N ILE A 103 0.77 -17.31 -0.81
CA ILE A 103 1.80 -18.36 -0.60
C ILE A 103 1.20 -19.62 0.03
N UNK A 104 0.39 -19.52 0.90
CA UNK A 104 -0.17 -20.50 1.45
C UNK A 104 -0.81 -21.28 0.57
N LEU A 105 -1.81 -20.71 -0.18
CA LEU A 105 -2.59 -21.36 -1.23
C LEU A 105 -1.69 -22.00 -2.30
N ALA A 106 -0.72 -21.31 -2.77
CA ALA A 106 0.24 -21.86 -3.76
C ALA A 106 1.00 -23.08 -3.21
N UNK A 107 1.32 -22.93 -2.04
CA UNK A 107 1.92 -23.87 -1.47
C UNK A 107 1.19 -25.00 -1.36
N GLU A 108 -0.22 -25.05 -1.23
CA GLU A 108 -1.15 -26.19 -1.13
C GLU A 108 -1.48 -26.80 -2.50
N ILE A 109 -1.67 -25.99 -3.50
CA ILE A 109 -2.33 -26.33 -4.76
C ILE A 109 -1.36 -26.62 -5.91
N LEU A 110 -0.26 -25.87 -6.02
CA LEU A 110 0.61 -25.96 -7.21
C LEU A 110 1.51 -27.21 -7.17
N PRO A 111 1.76 -27.84 -8.33
CA PRO A 111 2.61 -29.05 -8.40
C PRO A 111 4.08 -28.75 -8.04
N ASN A 112 4.64 -27.61 -8.48
CA ASN A 112 6.00 -27.20 -8.11
C ASN A 112 5.98 -25.91 -7.30
N LYS A 113 6.03 -26.08 -6.03
CA LYS A 113 6.00 -25.02 -5.03
C LYS A 113 7.24 -24.11 -5.04
N UNK A 114 8.07 -24.51 -5.48
CA UNK A 114 9.25 -23.88 -5.53
C UNK A 114 9.36 -22.84 -6.50
N ASN A 115 8.61 -22.95 -7.46
CA ASN A 115 8.58 -21.97 -8.55
C ASN A 115 7.53 -20.87 -8.36
N PHE A 116 6.84 -20.80 -7.24
CA PHE A 116 5.93 -19.71 -6.91
C PHE A 116 6.69 -18.60 -6.16
N ILE A 117 6.60 -17.38 -6.70
CA ILE A 117 7.18 -16.16 -6.08
C ILE A 117 6.03 -15.20 -5.81
N GLY A 118 5.81 -14.84 -4.55
CA GLY A 118 4.86 -13.79 -4.23
C GLY A 118 5.38 -12.45 -4.74
N GLY A 119 4.54 -11.69 -5.43
CA GLY A 119 4.88 -10.37 -5.95
C GLY A 119 3.82 -9.34 -5.56
N HIS A 120 4.25 -8.10 -5.32
CA HIS A 120 3.32 -6.99 -5.09
C HIS A 120 3.95 -5.69 -5.59
N PRO A 121 3.59 -5.24 -6.80
CA PRO A 121 4.04 -3.92 -7.28
C PRO A 121 3.25 -2.82 -6.55
N LEU A 122 3.95 -1.94 -5.83
CA LEU A 122 3.36 -0.83 -5.07
C LEU A 122 3.15 0.37 -6.00
N ILE A 123 1.95 0.46 -6.55
CA ILE A 123 1.58 1.48 -7.55
C ILE A 123 0.71 2.55 -6.87
N LYS A 124 1.18 3.78 -6.87
CA LYS A 124 0.49 4.91 -6.21
C LYS A 124 -0.82 5.30 -6.90
N ASN A 125 -0.88 5.17 -8.22
CA ASN A 125 -2.07 5.57 -9.01
C ASN A 125 -2.48 4.41 -9.94
N UNK A 126 -3.12 3.34 -9.59
CA UNK A 126 -3.50 2.39 -10.21
C UNK A 126 -4.40 2.82 -11.10
N PRO A 127 -4.48 2.54 -12.33
CA PRO A 127 -5.49 2.89 -13.33
C PRO A 127 -6.85 2.23 -13.03
N GLU A 128 -7.89 2.97 -13.20
CA GLU A 128 -9.26 2.52 -12.87
C GLU A 128 -9.89 1.71 -14.02
N SER A 129 -9.39 1.87 -15.23
CA SER A 129 -9.95 1.20 -16.42
C SER A 129 -8.85 0.67 -17.34
N ILE A 130 -9.23 -0.27 -18.20
CA ILE A 130 -8.34 -0.85 -19.22
C ILE A 130 -7.81 0.24 -20.17
N GLU A 131 -8.62 1.27 -20.45
CA GLU A 131 -8.26 2.40 -21.31
C GLU A 131 -7.15 3.26 -20.72
N GLU A 132 -7.01 3.27 -19.39
CA GLU A 132 -5.97 4.03 -18.68
C GLU A 132 -4.67 3.24 -18.51
N ALA A 133 -4.68 1.96 -18.92
CA ALA A 133 -3.48 1.14 -18.87
C ALA A 133 -2.34 1.79 -19.66
N ASN A 134 -1.12 1.78 -19.08
CA ASN A 134 0.03 2.41 -19.72
C ASN A 134 1.32 1.69 -19.36
N SER A 135 2.26 1.67 -20.30
CA SER A 135 3.52 0.95 -20.15
C SER A 135 4.47 1.54 -19.10
N ALA A 136 4.25 2.77 -18.69
CA ALA A 136 5.09 3.45 -17.70
C ALA A 136 4.58 3.25 -16.25
N LEU A 137 3.50 2.51 -16.05
CA LEU A 137 2.84 2.34 -14.75
C LEU A 137 3.80 1.91 -13.63
N PHE A 138 4.76 1.07 -13.97
CA PHE A 138 5.68 0.46 -13.00
C PHE A 138 6.99 1.26 -12.82
N GLN A 139 7.21 2.28 -13.63
CA GLN A 139 8.47 3.05 -13.61
C GLN A 139 8.71 3.70 -12.23
N GLY A 140 9.84 3.34 -11.62
CA GLY A 140 10.25 3.87 -10.32
C GLY A 140 9.47 3.32 -9.12
N SER A 141 8.48 2.44 -9.35
CA SER A 141 7.73 1.81 -8.25
C SER A 141 8.61 0.82 -7.50
N ILE A 142 8.18 0.44 -6.30
CA ILE A 142 8.76 -0.69 -5.58
C ILE A 142 7.97 -1.95 -5.97
N PHE A 143 8.68 -3.02 -6.30
CA PHE A 143 8.09 -4.33 -6.54
C PHE A 143 8.54 -5.25 -5.40
N CYS A 144 7.66 -5.48 -4.42
CA CYS A 144 7.93 -6.39 -3.33
C CYS A 144 7.94 -7.83 -3.84
N LEU A 145 8.97 -8.60 -3.48
CA LEU A 145 9.12 -10.02 -3.81
C LEU A 145 9.24 -10.82 -2.51
N THR A 146 8.37 -11.82 -2.37
CA THR A 146 8.30 -12.68 -1.18
C THR A 146 8.51 -14.15 -1.58
N PRO A 147 9.76 -14.53 -1.94
CA PRO A 147 10.06 -15.93 -2.23
C PRO A 147 10.02 -16.83 -0.99
N UNK A 148 9.52 -17.99 -1.11
CA UNK A 148 9.49 -18.83 -0.13
C UNK A 148 10.83 -19.18 0.22
N PRO A 149 11.29 -19.67 1.40
CA PRO A 149 12.69 -19.97 1.73
C PRO A 149 13.34 -21.02 0.83
N LYS A 150 12.56 -21.87 0.21
CA LYS A 150 13.05 -22.93 -0.70
C LYS A 150 12.72 -22.62 -2.17
N ALA A 151 12.45 -21.37 -2.49
CA ALA A 151 12.19 -20.96 -3.88
C ALA A 151 13.39 -21.28 -4.77
N ASP A 152 13.13 -21.70 -5.99
CA ASP A 152 14.18 -21.96 -6.97
C ASP A 152 14.90 -20.63 -7.29
N PRO A 153 16.23 -20.56 -7.16
CA PRO A 153 16.97 -19.33 -7.49
C PRO A 153 16.74 -18.84 -8.91
N SER A 154 16.49 -19.74 -9.88
CA SER A 154 16.20 -19.35 -11.27
C SER A 154 14.82 -18.70 -11.39
N ALA A 155 13.83 -19.16 -10.60
CA ALA A 155 12.52 -18.55 -10.54
C ALA A 155 12.60 -17.13 -9.94
N VAL A 156 13.34 -16.99 -8.83
CA VAL A 156 13.58 -15.68 -8.19
C VAL A 156 14.23 -14.71 -9.20
N LYS A 157 15.27 -15.17 -9.89
CA LYS A 157 15.98 -14.38 -10.92
C LYS A 157 15.05 -13.96 -12.06
N LEU A 158 14.20 -14.87 -12.53
CA LEU A 158 13.25 -14.56 -13.61
C LEU A 158 12.26 -13.46 -13.19
N VAL A 159 11.70 -13.57 -11.98
CA VAL A 159 10.72 -12.58 -11.48
C VAL A 159 11.40 -11.24 -11.15
N THR A 160 12.64 -11.26 -10.66
CA THR A 160 13.45 -10.04 -10.48
C THR A 160 13.66 -9.35 -11.84
N GLY A 161 14.03 -10.12 -12.85
CA GLY A 161 14.18 -9.62 -14.23
C GLY A 161 12.88 -9.05 -14.79
N LEU A 162 11.74 -9.66 -14.48
CA LEU A 162 10.41 -9.13 -14.83
C LEU A 162 10.21 -7.72 -14.22
N ALA A 163 10.46 -7.56 -12.93
CA ALA A 163 10.32 -6.29 -12.22
C ALA A 163 11.24 -5.21 -12.82
N GLU A 164 12.46 -5.56 -13.07
CA GLU A 164 13.42 -4.67 -13.76
C GLU A 164 12.93 -4.27 -15.14
N UNK A 165 12.36 -5.18 -15.82
CA UNK A 165 11.89 -4.98 -17.01
C UNK A 165 10.81 -4.09 -17.05
N UNK A 166 10.09 -3.85 -15.95
CA UNK A 166 9.16 -3.04 -15.80
C UNK A 166 9.53 -1.78 -15.44
N GLY A 167 10.71 -1.51 -15.04
CA GLY A 167 11.32 -0.30 -14.46
C GLY A 167 11.09 -0.10 -12.99
N SER A 168 10.72 -1.18 -12.31
CA SER A 168 10.52 -1.19 -10.85
C SER A 168 11.83 -1.45 -10.12
N ASN A 169 11.92 -1.00 -8.87
CA ASN A 169 12.98 -1.33 -7.92
C ASN A 169 12.52 -2.53 -7.08
N THR A 170 13.26 -3.61 -7.09
CA THR A 170 12.88 -4.81 -6.32
C THR A 170 13.18 -4.63 -4.83
N MET A 171 12.25 -5.10 -3.99
CA MET A 171 12.41 -5.16 -2.54
C MET A 171 12.07 -6.57 -2.07
N PHE A 172 13.08 -7.28 -1.54
CA PHE A 172 12.86 -8.61 -0.96
C PHE A 172 12.37 -8.45 0.47
N ILE A 173 11.29 -9.12 0.82
CA ILE A 173 10.65 -9.01 2.13
C ILE A 173 9.96 -10.35 2.46
N ASP A 174 9.94 -10.73 3.74
CA ASP A 174 9.16 -11.88 4.20
C ASP A 174 7.65 -11.61 4.07
N ALA A 175 6.90 -12.62 3.76
CA ALA A 175 5.45 -12.47 3.58
C ALA A 175 4.69 -11.94 4.81
N UNK A 176 5.04 -12.26 5.89
CA UNK A 176 4.51 -11.87 6.97
C UNK A 176 4.74 -10.57 7.24
N GLU A 177 6.04 -10.14 7.19
CA GLU A 177 6.47 -8.75 7.36
C GLU A 177 5.80 -7.82 6.34
N HIS A 178 5.73 -8.25 5.06
CA HIS A 178 5.01 -7.54 4.00
C HIS A 178 3.56 -7.25 4.39
N ASP A 179 2.83 -8.29 4.83
CA ASP A 179 1.40 -8.16 5.14
C ASP A 179 1.18 -7.29 6.39
N SER A 180 2.08 -7.37 7.37
CA SER A 180 2.06 -6.48 8.54
C SER A 180 2.24 -5.01 8.14
N PHE A 181 3.19 -4.72 7.23
CA PHE A 181 3.39 -3.35 6.74
C PHE A 181 2.17 -2.87 5.94
N MET A 182 1.61 -3.71 5.06
CA MET A 182 0.42 -3.36 4.28
C MET A 182 -0.79 -3.11 5.18
N SER A 183 -0.91 -3.85 6.29
CA SER A 183 -1.98 -3.61 7.28
C SER A 183 -1.93 -2.18 7.82
N ALA A 184 -0.74 -1.67 8.09
CA ALA A 184 -0.53 -0.29 8.58
C ALA A 184 -0.76 0.78 7.51
N VAL A 185 -0.14 0.60 6.32
CA VAL A 185 -0.01 1.71 5.36
C VAL A 185 -1.04 1.67 4.23
N GLU A 186 -1.66 0.52 4.00
CA GLU A 186 -2.66 0.35 2.92
C GLU A 186 -4.07 0.15 3.48
N TYR A 187 -4.25 -0.79 4.43
CA TYR A 187 -5.59 -1.22 4.85
C TYR A 187 -6.16 -0.40 6.02
N LEU A 188 -5.33 0.00 6.97
CA LEU A 188 -5.76 0.85 8.08
C LEU A 188 -6.34 2.20 7.58
N PRO A 189 -5.71 2.89 6.61
CA PRO A 189 -6.31 4.09 6.02
C PRO A 189 -7.71 3.86 5.44
N ILE A 190 -7.96 2.73 4.78
CA ILE A 190 -9.28 2.37 4.24
C ILE A 190 -10.30 2.23 5.37
N LEU A 191 -9.94 1.55 6.46
CA LEU A 191 -10.81 1.42 7.62
C LEU A 191 -11.04 2.76 8.33
N UNK A 192 -10.08 3.52 8.43
CA UNK A 192 -10.14 4.73 8.91
C UNK A 192 -11.07 5.50 8.23
N SER A 193 -11.11 5.56 6.88
CA SER A 193 -12.07 6.24 6.00
C SER A 193 -13.50 5.70 6.18
N ALA A 194 -13.68 4.38 6.11
CA ALA A 194 -14.98 3.74 6.29
C ALA A 194 -15.59 4.07 7.66
N SER A 195 -14.80 4.06 8.72
CA SER A 195 -15.25 4.37 10.08
C SER A 195 -15.68 5.84 10.20
N PHE A 196 -14.92 6.75 9.60
CA PHE A 196 -15.22 8.18 9.56
C PHE A 196 -16.53 8.44 8.84
N VAL A 197 -16.71 7.85 7.65
CA VAL A 197 -17.97 7.96 6.89
C VAL A 197 -19.14 7.41 7.72
N SER A 198 -18.99 6.21 8.30
CA SER A 198 -20.02 5.57 9.11
C SER A 198 -20.41 6.43 10.33
N ALA A 199 -19.44 7.00 11.04
CA ALA A 199 -19.67 7.82 12.23
C ALA A 199 -20.43 9.11 11.89
N THR A 200 -20.04 9.77 10.80
CA THR A 200 -20.66 11.06 10.40
C THR A 200 -22.05 10.88 9.78
N THR A 201 -22.22 9.87 8.94
CA THR A 201 -23.50 9.63 8.23
C THR A 201 -24.61 9.11 9.15
N LYS A 202 -24.25 8.50 10.29
CA LYS A 202 -25.24 8.06 11.30
C LYS A 202 -25.84 9.22 12.11
N SER A 203 -25.28 10.42 12.00
CA SER A 203 -25.84 11.60 12.68
C SER A 203 -27.24 11.93 12.13
N SER A 204 -28.20 12.21 13.00
CA SER A 204 -29.53 12.69 12.62
C SER A 204 -29.47 14.00 11.81
N SER A 205 -28.39 14.77 11.96
CA SER A 205 -28.16 16.04 11.25
C SER A 205 -27.46 15.87 9.91
N TRP A 206 -27.15 14.64 9.48
CA TRP A 206 -26.39 14.40 8.24
C TRP A 206 -27.03 15.05 7.02
N ARG A 207 -28.37 15.09 6.99
CA ARG A 207 -29.14 15.74 5.91
C ARG A 207 -28.71 17.19 5.65
N ASP A 208 -28.24 17.87 6.68
CA ASP A 208 -27.75 19.27 6.56
C ASP A 208 -26.24 19.35 6.56
N MET A 209 -25.58 18.54 7.37
CA MET A 209 -24.12 18.49 7.48
C MET A 209 -23.42 18.23 6.14
N HIS A 210 -23.98 17.33 5.29
CA HIS A 210 -23.34 16.97 4.02
C HIS A 210 -23.17 18.17 3.07
N LYS A 211 -24.01 19.20 3.18
CA LYS A 211 -23.93 20.44 2.38
C LYS A 211 -22.75 21.33 2.78
N LEU A 212 -22.18 21.08 3.96
CA LEU A 212 -21.10 21.88 4.54
C LEU A 212 -19.72 21.19 4.40
N THR A 213 -19.65 20.07 3.67
CA THR A 213 -18.41 19.31 3.48
C THR A 213 -17.42 20.11 2.63
N THR A 214 -16.14 19.98 2.99
CA THR A 214 -15.02 20.65 2.31
C THR A 214 -14.04 19.59 1.81
N SER A 215 -12.92 20.02 1.23
CA SER A 215 -11.83 19.13 0.81
C SER A 215 -11.34 18.24 1.95
N ASN A 216 -11.36 18.72 3.20
CA ASN A 216 -10.95 17.89 4.35
C ASN A 216 -11.85 16.66 4.48
N TYR A 217 -13.16 16.84 4.34
CA TYR A 217 -14.12 15.71 4.36
C TYR A 217 -13.88 14.78 3.18
N THR A 218 -13.78 15.33 1.97
CA THR A 218 -13.62 14.57 0.73
C THR A 218 -12.35 13.71 0.76
N ASN A 219 -11.23 14.30 1.21
CA ASN A 219 -9.95 13.59 1.26
C ASN A 219 -9.98 12.41 2.24
N LEU A 220 -10.58 12.61 3.43
CA LEU A 220 -10.63 11.56 4.45
C LEU A 220 -11.71 10.51 4.18
N SER A 221 -12.79 10.89 3.49
CA SER A 221 -13.91 9.97 3.20
C SER A 221 -13.73 9.16 1.92
N LYS A 222 -12.59 9.33 1.22
CA LYS A 222 -12.33 8.60 -0.03
C LYS A 222 -12.11 7.12 0.28
N LEU A 223 -13.13 6.33 0.00
CA LEU A 223 -13.05 4.87 0.11
C LEU A 223 -12.26 4.32 -1.08
N SER A 224 -11.61 3.20 -0.86
CA SER A 224 -10.93 2.46 -1.93
C SER A 224 -11.94 2.02 -3.00
N ASP A 225 -11.53 2.00 -4.25
CA ASP A 225 -12.32 1.44 -5.36
C ASP A 225 -12.33 -0.10 -5.33
N THR A 226 -11.63 -0.71 -4.38
CA THR A 226 -11.62 -2.16 -4.16
C THR A 226 -13.02 -2.64 -3.78
N ASP A 227 -13.46 -3.72 -4.39
CA ASP A 227 -14.72 -4.39 -4.06
C ASP A 227 -14.78 -4.66 -2.55
N PRO A 228 -15.88 -4.33 -1.86
CA PRO A 228 -15.99 -4.59 -0.41
C PRO A 228 -15.74 -6.04 0.00
N ARG A 229 -16.05 -7.02 -0.85
CA ARG A 229 -15.74 -8.44 -0.57
C ARG A 229 -14.24 -8.69 -0.59
N GLU A 230 -13.54 -8.04 -1.46
CA GLU A 230 -12.08 -8.11 -1.50
C GLU A 230 -11.45 -7.41 -0.27
N UNK A 231 -11.91 -6.36 0.15
CA UNK A 231 -11.55 -5.74 1.18
C UNK A 231 -11.66 -6.50 2.30
N GLU A 232 -12.92 -7.19 2.54
CA GLU A 232 -13.19 -8.14 3.63
C GLU A 232 -12.19 -9.29 3.65
N ALA A 233 -11.98 -9.96 2.52
CA ALA A 233 -11.04 -11.09 2.42
C ALA A 233 -9.62 -10.69 2.86
N ILE A 234 -9.14 -9.53 2.45
CA ILE A 234 -7.82 -9.00 2.82
C ILE A 234 -7.74 -8.73 4.33
N LEU A 235 -8.76 -8.05 4.88
CA LEU A 235 -8.78 -7.69 6.31
C LEU A 235 -8.83 -8.93 7.18
N LEU A 236 -9.63 -9.93 6.77
CA LEU A 236 -9.75 -11.20 7.53
C LEU A 236 -8.48 -12.05 7.42
N SER A 237 -7.78 -12.01 6.28
CA SER A 237 -6.51 -12.75 6.13
C SER A 237 -5.38 -12.16 6.97
N ASN A 238 -5.50 -10.88 7.38
CA ASN A 238 -4.51 -10.15 8.18
C ASN A 238 -5.11 -9.71 9.53
N SER A 239 -6.05 -10.48 10.07
CA SER A 239 -6.90 -10.06 11.20
C SER A 239 -6.10 -9.67 12.46
N GLU A 240 -5.03 -10.39 12.79
CA GLU A 240 -4.24 -10.13 14.00
C GLU A 240 -3.54 -8.75 13.90
N GLU A 241 -2.88 -8.47 12.78
CA GLU A 241 -2.22 -7.19 12.50
C GLU A 241 -3.24 -6.06 12.41
N MET A 242 -4.37 -6.31 11.76
CA MET A 242 -5.43 -5.31 11.63
C MET A 242 -5.99 -4.91 12.99
N VAL A 243 -6.25 -5.89 13.88
CA VAL A 243 -6.74 -5.61 15.25
C VAL A 243 -5.70 -4.78 16.02
N MET A 244 -4.43 -5.16 15.95
CA MET A 244 -3.33 -4.41 16.60
C MET A 244 -3.30 -2.94 16.14
N TRP A 245 -3.39 -2.69 14.82
CA TRP A 245 -3.37 -1.33 14.29
C TRP A 245 -4.64 -0.54 14.62
N ILE A 246 -5.81 -1.20 14.62
CA ILE A 246 -7.07 -0.60 15.05
C ILE A 246 -6.97 -0.17 16.52
N ASP A 247 -6.46 -1.04 17.40
CA ASP A 247 -6.28 -0.72 18.82
C ASP A 247 -5.33 0.48 18.99
N SER A 248 -4.27 0.56 18.17
CA SER A 248 -3.33 1.69 18.19
C SER A 248 -4.03 3.01 17.83
N ILE A 249 -4.87 3.01 16.79
CA ILE A 249 -5.64 4.20 16.38
C ILE A 249 -6.67 4.58 17.49
N ILE A 250 -7.35 3.60 18.07
CA ILE A 250 -8.30 3.83 19.16
C ILE A 250 -7.58 4.53 20.32
N ALA A 251 -6.38 4.07 20.70
CA ALA A 251 -5.59 4.64 21.78
C ALA A 251 -5.22 6.11 21.47
N GLU A 252 -4.78 6.40 20.25
CA GLU A 252 -4.45 7.77 19.84
C GLU A 252 -5.69 8.68 19.81
N LEU A 253 -6.82 8.19 19.28
CA LEU A 253 -8.07 8.95 19.30
C LEU A 253 -8.56 9.21 20.72
N PHE A 254 -8.40 8.25 21.62
CA PHE A 254 -8.74 8.43 23.04
C PHE A 254 -7.88 9.53 23.67
N LYS A 255 -6.58 9.54 23.40
CA LYS A 255 -5.66 10.57 23.88
C LYS A 255 -6.07 11.98 23.38
N TYR A 256 -6.37 12.11 22.08
CA TYR A 256 -6.89 13.37 21.51
C TYR A 256 -8.19 13.79 22.19
N ARG A 257 -9.12 12.85 22.38
CA ARG A 257 -10.40 13.09 23.07
C ARG A 257 -10.18 13.67 24.49
N GLU A 258 -9.27 13.06 25.27
CA GLU A 258 -8.98 13.49 26.65
C GLU A 258 -8.34 14.90 26.64
N ASN A 259 -7.37 15.14 25.77
CA ASN A 259 -6.71 16.44 25.65
C ASN A 259 -7.69 17.56 25.25
N ILE A 260 -8.62 17.28 24.33
CA ILE A 260 -9.67 18.22 23.92
C ILE A 260 -10.63 18.49 25.11
N SER A 261 -11.07 17.43 25.79
CA SER A 261 -12.01 17.53 26.91
C SER A 261 -11.41 18.35 28.07
N ALA A 262 -10.13 18.12 28.36
CA ALA A 262 -9.39 18.82 29.42
C ALA A 262 -8.89 20.21 28.99
N LYS A 263 -9.00 20.57 27.74
CA LYS A 263 -8.41 21.79 27.14
C LYS A 263 -6.91 21.88 27.45
N SER A 264 -6.23 20.73 27.35
CA SER A 264 -4.81 20.56 27.68
C SER A 264 -3.88 21.19 26.65
N ASP A 265 -2.79 21.79 27.09
CA ASP A 265 -1.70 22.27 26.24
C ASP A 265 -1.02 21.10 25.48
N GLU A 266 -1.10 19.88 26.00
CA GLU A 266 -0.59 18.67 25.36
C GLU A 266 -1.24 18.40 23.99
N LEU A 267 -2.44 18.94 23.75
CA LEU A 267 -3.09 18.86 22.45
C LEU A 267 -2.21 19.47 21.35
N PHE A 268 -1.69 20.68 21.61
CA PHE A 268 -0.81 21.38 20.67
C PHE A 268 0.46 20.56 20.41
N GLU A 269 1.08 20.06 21.46
CA GLU A 269 2.31 19.26 21.36
C GLU A 269 2.09 17.98 20.55
N SER A 270 0.94 17.31 20.78
CA SER A 270 0.56 16.08 20.01
C SER A 270 0.37 16.38 18.51
N LEU A 271 -0.27 17.50 18.20
CA LEU A 271 -0.49 17.91 16.80
C LEU A 271 0.84 18.26 16.13
N VAL A 272 1.71 18.96 16.79
CA VAL A 272 3.06 19.27 16.30
C VAL A 272 3.85 17.98 16.03
N UNK A 273 3.76 17.02 16.76
CA UNK A 273 4.40 15.89 16.61
C UNK A 273 4.05 15.22 15.45
N SER A 274 2.77 15.04 15.27
CA SER A 274 2.23 14.40 14.07
C SER A 274 2.59 15.15 12.78
N TRP A 275 2.52 16.44 12.82
CA TRP A 275 2.87 17.30 11.68
C TRP A 275 4.36 17.18 11.30
N GLU A 276 5.25 17.12 12.28
CA GLU A 276 6.69 16.93 12.03
C GLU A 276 7.00 15.57 11.39
N GLU A 277 6.35 14.51 11.86
CA GLU A 277 6.53 13.16 11.31
C GLU A 277 6.01 13.10 9.85
N HIS A 278 4.87 13.74 9.59
CA HIS A 278 4.34 13.86 8.22
C HIS A 278 5.35 14.59 7.31
N ALA A 279 5.90 15.70 7.78
CA ALA A 279 6.89 16.47 7.00
C ALA A 279 8.17 15.66 6.72
N LYS A 280 8.63 14.86 7.68
CA LYS A 280 9.78 13.94 7.48
C LYS A 280 9.46 12.90 6.40
N TRP A 281 8.25 12.33 6.45
CA TRP A 281 7.82 11.35 5.45
C TRP A 281 7.74 11.97 4.04
N GLU A 282 7.13 13.13 3.90
CA GLU A 282 7.04 13.85 2.61
C GLU A 282 8.43 14.17 2.03
N ALA A 283 9.36 14.55 2.90
CA ALA A 283 10.73 14.88 2.53
C ALA A 283 11.61 13.65 2.27
N ASN A 284 11.05 12.44 2.39
CA ASN A 284 11.79 11.17 2.34
C ASN A 284 12.95 11.15 3.35
N ALA A 285 12.75 11.77 4.53
CA ALA A 285 13.75 11.97 5.59
C ALA A 285 13.39 11.16 6.85
N VAL A 286 12.71 10.01 6.64
CA VAL A 286 12.38 9.10 7.74
C VAL A 286 13.68 8.47 8.25
N UNK A 287 14.04 8.77 9.29
CA UNK A 287 15.18 8.46 9.79
C UNK A 287 15.40 7.11 9.89
N THR A 288 16.22 6.65 9.37
CA THR A 288 16.81 5.36 9.64
C THR A 288 17.36 5.32 11.06
N LYS A 289 17.02 4.24 11.72
CA LYS A 289 17.51 4.13 13.11
C LYS A 289 18.99 4.46 13.21
N UNK A 290 19.27 5.43 13.80
CA UNK A 290 20.43 6.04 13.90
C UNK A 290 21.63 5.34 14.01
N UNK A 291 21.92 5.20 13.48
CA UNK A 291 23.17 4.87 13.46
C UNK A 291 23.85 5.34 12.32
N ASP A 292 23.36 6.03 11.60
CA ASP A 292 24.22 6.62 10.57
C ASP A 292 24.69 8.02 11.00
N PRO A 293 25.91 8.11 11.54
CA PRO A 293 26.42 9.41 12.02
C PRO A 293 26.84 10.37 10.90
N THR A 294 26.59 10.04 9.64
CA THR A 294 27.15 10.79 8.50
C THR A 294 26.19 11.78 7.82
N LEU A 295 24.90 11.83 8.26
CA LEU A 295 23.97 12.79 7.69
C LEU A 295 23.60 13.87 8.71
N PRO A 296 24.11 15.10 8.58
CA PRO A 296 23.58 16.20 9.39
C PRO A 296 22.11 16.39 9.03
N GLY A 297 21.29 16.52 10.04
CA GLY A 297 19.84 16.54 9.93
C GLY A 297 19.29 17.49 8.86
N GLN A 298 19.03 16.96 7.68
CA GLN A 298 18.32 17.69 6.62
C GLN A 298 16.89 18.05 7.05
N GLY A 299 16.32 17.30 8.00
CA GLY A 299 14.98 17.56 8.54
C GLY A 299 14.85 18.92 9.23
N SER A 300 15.92 19.38 9.91
CA SER A 300 15.90 20.69 10.57
C SER A 300 15.98 21.86 9.56
N TYR A 301 16.63 21.65 8.42
CA TYR A 301 16.73 22.67 7.35
C TYR A 301 15.42 22.84 6.57
N ILE A 302 14.71 21.75 6.32
CA ILE A 302 13.46 21.78 5.55
C ILE A 302 12.33 22.38 6.42
N ALA A 303 12.24 21.97 7.68
CA ALA A 303 11.28 22.56 8.62
C ALA A 303 11.50 24.07 8.81
N SER A 304 12.77 24.53 8.88
CA SER A 304 13.09 25.94 9.03
C SER A 304 12.89 26.75 7.73
N SER A 305 13.03 26.14 6.55
CA SER A 305 12.89 26.86 5.27
C SER A 305 11.42 27.04 4.83
N PHE A 306 10.52 26.10 5.19
CA PHE A 306 9.12 26.16 4.75
C PHE A 306 8.19 26.88 5.74
N PHE A 307 8.53 26.87 7.02
CA PHE A 307 7.66 27.48 8.04
C PHE A 307 8.35 28.55 8.90
N GLY A 308 9.46 29.01 8.44
CA GLY A 308 10.14 30.20 8.90
C GLY A 308 10.24 30.39 10.41
N GLU A 309 11.08 31.32 10.80
CA GLU A 309 11.28 31.78 12.19
C GLU A 309 9.98 32.09 12.95
N TYR A 310 8.85 32.28 12.23
CA TYR A 310 7.57 32.71 12.82
C TYR A 310 6.96 31.65 13.76
N LEU A 311 6.92 30.37 13.35
CA LEU A 311 6.35 29.32 14.20
C LEU A 311 7.34 28.87 15.29
N THR A 312 8.63 28.83 14.96
CA THR A 312 9.68 28.49 15.94
C THR A 312 9.80 29.58 17.02
N ASN A 313 9.68 30.85 16.61
CA ASN A 313 9.73 31.98 17.55
C ASN A 313 8.47 32.08 18.40
N ARG A 314 7.31 31.74 17.87
CA ARG A 314 6.05 31.71 18.62
C ARG A 314 6.05 30.57 19.67
N TYR A 315 6.62 29.43 19.32
CA TYR A 315 6.78 28.29 20.25
C TYR A 315 7.79 28.66 21.37
N LYS A 316 8.90 29.30 21.02
CA LYS A 316 9.90 29.76 22.00
C LYS A 316 9.33 30.87 22.90
N SER A 317 8.53 31.80 22.36
CA SER A 317 7.92 32.88 23.13
C SER A 317 6.81 32.37 24.05
N SER A 318 6.05 31.33 23.66
CA SER A 318 5.05 30.73 24.55
C SER A 318 5.70 29.96 25.71
N LYS A 319 6.80 29.27 25.46
CA LYS A 319 7.58 28.61 26.55
C LYS A 319 8.30 29.60 27.47
N GLN A 320 8.70 30.76 26.94
CA GLN A 320 9.32 31.82 27.72
C GLN A 320 8.29 32.55 28.57
N ASN A 321 7.10 32.82 28.04
CA ASN A 321 5.97 33.39 28.81
C ASN A 321 5.46 32.45 29.94
N UNK A 322 5.68 31.34 29.74
CA UNK A 322 5.32 30.46 30.59
C UNK A 322 6.15 30.41 31.75
N LYS A 323 7.29 30.33 31.41
CA LYS A 323 8.31 30.36 32.48
C LYS A 323 8.33 31.71 33.27
N GLU A 324 8.07 32.79 32.59
CA GLU A 324 7.99 34.12 33.25
C GLU A 324 6.73 34.27 34.10
N ASN A 325 5.59 33.74 33.68
CA ASN A 325 4.37 33.72 34.50
C ASN A 325 4.54 32.83 35.73
N ASP A 326 5.14 31.72 35.64
CA ASP A 326 5.49 30.87 36.80
C ASP A 326 6.47 31.58 37.74
N UNK A 327 7.14 32.27 37.29
CA UNK A 327 8.04 32.94 37.94
C UNK A 327 7.51 34.08 38.64
N GLU A 328 6.63 34.74 38.08
CA GLU A 328 5.94 35.86 38.73
C GLU A 328 4.95 35.38 39.82
N GLU A 329 4.26 34.29 39.51
CA GLU A 329 3.35 33.66 40.49
C GLU A 329 4.11 33.16 41.73
N TRP A 330 5.33 32.65 41.54
CA TRP A 330 6.21 32.24 42.65
C TRP A 330 6.67 33.45 43.46
N LYS A 331 6.97 34.56 42.84
CA LYS A 331 7.34 35.82 43.53
C LYS A 331 6.20 36.43 44.35
N UNK A 332 5.26 36.08 43.81
CA UNK A 332 4.20 36.50 44.40
C UNK A 332 3.85 35.82 45.61
N LYS A 333 3.78 34.70 45.61
CA LYS A 333 3.49 33.83 46.76
C LYS A 333 4.54 33.97 47.90
N GLY A 334 5.77 34.29 47.54
CA GLY A 334 6.86 34.47 48.51
C GLY A 334 6.83 35.79 49.28
N ARG A 335 6.07 36.79 48.83
CA ARG A 335 5.97 38.09 49.54
C ARG A 335 4.85 38.12 50.61
N GLY A 336 3.96 37.11 50.60
CA GLY A 336 2.86 37.03 51.55
C GLY A 336 3.18 36.38 52.90
N LEU A 337 4.43 35.99 53.11
CA LEU A 337 4.84 35.29 54.36
C LEU A 337 5.77 36.11 55.26
N ARG A 338 5.81 37.44 55.08
CA ARG A 338 6.55 38.34 56.03
C ARG A 338 5.65 39.51 56.38
N SER A 339 4.71 39.30 57.34
CA SER A 339 4.09 40.34 58.16
C SER A 339 3.55 39.68 59.38
#